data_eb6b7838174493c288a021aca36a1511
#
_entry.id   eb6b7838174493c288a021aca36a1511
#
_cell.length_a   1.000
_cell.length_b   1.000
_cell.length_c   1.000
_cell.angle_alpha   90.00
_cell.angle_beta   90.00
_cell.angle_gamma   90.00
#
_symmetry.space_group_name_H-M   'P 1'
#
loop_
_entity.id
_entity.type
_entity.pdbx_description
1 polymer ?
#
loop_
_entity_poly.entity_id
_entity_poly.type
_entity_poly.pdbx_seq_one_letter_code
_entity_poly.pdbx_strand_id
1 'polypeptide(L)'
;MVKTAAERGSPGRVTFLSSYSHIHHTLEAKPIPVGRPVISHFDDPKNYVYGKRYQDAKLVVNAFVQRLATKVSSSEVIINCVCPGIIATGVNQNLPLWIKPFMYVFFKIKARPVVEGGRVVIHAAVVAGAETHGKYLQKGEIHE
;
A
#
# COMPACT_ATOMS: atom_id res chain seq x y z
N MET A 1 -6.00 -10.67 -17.47
CA MET A 1 -5.54 -11.54 -16.35
C MET A 1 -6.47 -12.73 -16.17
N VAL A 2 -7.80 -12.57 -16.08
CA VAL A 2 -8.76 -13.70 -15.95
C VAL A 2 -8.63 -14.71 -17.10
N LYS A 3 -8.65 -14.24 -18.36
CA LYS A 3 -8.39 -15.12 -19.53
C LYS A 3 -7.07 -15.88 -19.42
N THR A 4 -6.00 -15.19 -19.06
CA THR A 4 -4.67 -15.78 -18.92
C THR A 4 -4.61 -16.83 -17.80
N ALA A 5 -5.36 -16.61 -16.71
CA ALA A 5 -5.47 -17.57 -15.62
C ALA A 5 -6.17 -18.86 -16.07
N ALA A 6 -7.27 -18.72 -16.82
CA ALA A 6 -7.98 -19.87 -17.39
C ALA A 6 -7.11 -20.70 -18.37
N GLU A 7 -6.34 -20.02 -19.21
CA GLU A 7 -5.43 -20.68 -20.15
C GLU A 7 -4.26 -21.39 -19.48
N ARG A 8 -3.75 -20.86 -18.36
CA ARG A 8 -2.58 -21.38 -17.64
C ARG A 8 -2.93 -22.36 -16.51
N GLY A 9 -4.19 -22.48 -16.13
CA GLY A 9 -4.62 -23.28 -14.99
C GLY A 9 -4.10 -22.77 -13.63
N SER A 10 -3.72 -21.49 -13.55
CA SER A 10 -3.20 -20.87 -12.34
C SER A 10 -3.64 -19.39 -12.24
N PRO A 11 -3.95 -18.89 -11.03
CA PRO A 11 -4.44 -17.52 -10.86
C PRO A 11 -3.39 -16.48 -11.28
N GLY A 12 -3.89 -15.38 -11.89
CA GLY A 12 -3.09 -14.18 -12.07
C GLY A 12 -2.78 -13.53 -10.72
N ARG A 13 -1.84 -12.57 -10.67
CA ARG A 13 -1.50 -11.86 -9.44
C ARG A 13 -1.41 -10.36 -9.65
N VAL A 14 -1.96 -9.59 -8.70
CA VAL A 14 -1.86 -8.13 -8.64
C VAL A 14 -1.48 -7.74 -7.21
N THR A 15 -0.33 -7.14 -7.05
CA THR A 15 0.15 -6.65 -5.76
C THR A 15 0.26 -5.14 -5.79
N PHE A 16 -0.44 -4.49 -4.86
CA PHE A 16 -0.39 -3.05 -4.68
C PHE A 16 0.64 -2.68 -3.60
N LEU A 17 1.49 -1.72 -3.93
CA LEU A 17 2.44 -1.20 -2.96
C LEU A 17 1.75 -0.19 -2.04
N SER A 18 1.60 -0.57 -0.79
CA SER A 18 1.01 0.24 0.27
C SER A 18 2.06 0.70 1.29
N SER A 19 1.64 1.22 2.42
CA SER A 19 2.50 1.64 3.51
C SER A 19 1.78 1.50 4.84
N TYR A 20 2.49 1.11 5.89
CA TYR A 20 1.99 1.11 7.26
C TYR A 20 1.54 2.50 7.73
N SER A 21 2.04 3.57 7.11
CA SER A 21 1.63 4.94 7.44
C SER A 21 0.13 5.21 7.27
N HIS A 22 -0.61 4.34 6.57
CA HIS A 22 -2.07 4.48 6.41
C HIS A 22 -2.82 4.54 7.74
N ILE A 23 -2.30 3.96 8.83
CA ILE A 23 -2.91 4.06 10.18
C ILE A 23 -2.97 5.49 10.73
N HIS A 24 -2.20 6.41 10.16
CA HIS A 24 -2.16 7.83 10.55
C HIS A 24 -2.98 8.72 9.60
N HIS A 25 -4.01 8.18 8.96
CA HIS A 25 -4.90 8.87 8.03
C HIS A 25 -5.75 9.96 8.72
N THR A 26 -6.41 10.79 7.91
CA THR A 26 -7.24 11.90 8.42
C THR A 26 -8.73 11.57 8.53
N LEU A 27 -9.18 10.42 8.03
CA LEU A 27 -10.60 10.10 7.89
C LEU A 27 -11.34 9.87 9.22
N GLU A 28 -10.63 9.68 10.34
CA GLU A 28 -11.26 9.71 11.68
C GLU A 28 -11.75 11.10 12.02
N ALA A 29 -10.91 12.12 11.77
CA ALA A 29 -11.25 13.51 12.05
C ALA A 29 -12.10 14.16 10.95
N LYS A 30 -11.94 13.71 9.71
CA LYS A 30 -12.64 14.22 8.52
C LYS A 30 -13.23 13.06 7.72
N PRO A 31 -14.32 12.44 8.19
CA PRO A 31 -14.91 11.27 7.53
C PRO A 31 -15.49 11.66 6.17
N ILE A 32 -15.47 10.70 5.25
CA ILE A 32 -16.14 10.84 3.95
C ILE A 32 -17.65 10.72 4.17
N PRO A 33 -18.45 11.73 3.83
CA PRO A 33 -19.91 11.65 3.96
C PRO A 33 -20.46 10.49 3.12
N VAL A 34 -21.50 9.85 3.64
CA VAL A 34 -22.18 8.77 2.91
C VAL A 34 -22.65 9.26 1.55
N GLY A 35 -22.36 8.49 0.51
CA GLY A 35 -22.72 8.83 -0.89
C GLY A 35 -21.76 9.79 -1.59
N ARG A 36 -20.82 10.41 -0.87
CA ARG A 36 -19.81 11.27 -1.52
C ARG A 36 -18.69 10.41 -2.15
N PRO A 37 -18.32 10.65 -3.42
CA PRO A 37 -17.19 9.97 -4.04
C PRO A 37 -15.88 10.26 -3.29
N VAL A 38 -15.06 9.23 -3.10
CA VAL A 38 -13.79 9.32 -2.35
C VAL A 38 -12.88 10.40 -2.94
N ILE A 39 -12.73 10.42 -4.27
CA ILE A 39 -11.88 11.40 -4.96
C ILE A 39 -12.38 12.82 -4.69
N SER A 40 -13.70 13.09 -4.82
CA SER A 40 -14.26 14.41 -4.57
C SER A 40 -14.09 14.89 -3.13
N HIS A 41 -14.00 13.96 -2.16
CA HIS A 41 -13.68 14.32 -0.77
C HIS A 41 -12.23 14.83 -0.65
N PHE A 42 -11.28 14.14 -1.28
CA PHE A 42 -9.87 14.52 -1.21
C PHE A 42 -9.49 15.69 -2.12
N ASP A 43 -10.25 15.96 -3.17
CA ASP A 43 -10.05 17.14 -4.02
C ASP A 43 -10.55 18.44 -3.40
N ASP A 44 -11.41 18.35 -2.37
CA ASP A 44 -11.89 19.52 -1.65
C ASP A 44 -10.78 20.11 -0.76
N PRO A 45 -10.36 21.39 -0.99
CA PRO A 45 -9.31 22.03 -0.19
C PRO A 45 -9.61 22.08 1.31
N LYS A 46 -10.89 22.10 1.72
CA LYS A 46 -11.32 22.10 3.13
C LYS A 46 -10.91 20.82 3.86
N ASN A 47 -10.74 19.74 3.14
CA ASN A 47 -10.33 18.44 3.68
C ASN A 47 -8.81 18.22 3.61
N TYR A 48 -8.09 19.18 3.05
CA TYR A 48 -6.63 19.08 3.00
C TYR A 48 -6.01 19.23 4.39
N VAL A 49 -5.11 18.29 4.74
CA VAL A 49 -4.27 18.36 5.93
C VAL A 49 -2.81 18.23 5.47
N TYR A 50 -2.02 19.24 5.79
CA TYR A 50 -0.60 19.27 5.40
C TYR A 50 0.14 18.03 5.91
N GLY A 51 0.93 17.41 5.04
CA GLY A 51 1.73 16.24 5.38
C GLY A 51 0.95 14.91 5.56
N LYS A 52 -0.38 14.91 5.37
CA LYS A 52 -1.23 13.73 5.59
C LYS A 52 -1.75 13.07 4.30
N ARG A 53 -1.61 13.72 3.16
CA ARG A 53 -2.14 13.21 1.89
C ARG A 53 -1.59 11.83 1.49
N TYR A 54 -0.33 11.55 1.84
CA TYR A 54 0.28 10.26 1.59
C TYR A 54 -0.42 9.14 2.38
N GLN A 55 -0.68 9.35 3.67
CA GLN A 55 -1.36 8.42 4.56
C GLN A 55 -2.77 8.13 4.07
N ASP A 56 -3.52 9.19 3.71
CA ASP A 56 -4.86 9.09 3.16
C ASP A 56 -4.87 8.28 1.86
N ALA A 57 -3.95 8.58 0.95
CA ALA A 57 -3.83 7.84 -0.31
C ALA A 57 -3.54 6.35 -0.09
N LYS A 58 -2.69 6.01 0.89
CA LYS A 58 -2.38 4.61 1.20
C LYS A 58 -3.54 3.88 1.86
N LEU A 59 -4.37 4.56 2.67
CA LEU A 59 -5.62 4.00 3.17
C LEU A 59 -6.60 3.71 2.03
N VAL A 60 -6.77 4.66 1.11
CA VAL A 60 -7.64 4.48 -0.07
C VAL A 60 -7.18 3.29 -0.92
N VAL A 61 -5.88 3.10 -1.12
CA VAL A 61 -5.34 1.93 -1.83
C VAL A 61 -5.72 0.63 -1.10
N ASN A 62 -5.58 0.56 0.22
CA ASN A 62 -5.95 -0.63 0.98
C ASN A 62 -7.45 -0.93 0.87
N ALA A 63 -8.31 0.07 1.05
CA ALA A 63 -9.76 -0.06 0.91
C ALA A 63 -10.16 -0.48 -0.51
N PHE A 64 -9.51 0.09 -1.53
CA PHE A 64 -9.73 -0.28 -2.92
C PHE A 64 -9.40 -1.75 -3.18
N VAL A 65 -8.26 -2.24 -2.66
CA VAL A 65 -7.84 -3.64 -2.82
C VAL A 65 -8.82 -4.59 -2.15
N GLN A 66 -9.23 -4.29 -0.91
CA GLN A 66 -10.25 -5.07 -0.21
C GLN A 66 -11.55 -5.13 -1.04
N ARG A 67 -12.02 -3.99 -1.53
CA ARG A 67 -13.23 -3.92 -2.35
C ARG A 67 -13.08 -4.63 -3.68
N LEU A 68 -11.95 -4.50 -4.35
CA LEU A 68 -11.69 -5.17 -5.62
C LEU A 68 -11.67 -6.69 -5.44
N ALA A 69 -11.08 -7.18 -4.37
CA ALA A 69 -11.04 -8.60 -4.04
C ALA A 69 -12.44 -9.21 -3.84
N THR A 70 -13.44 -8.44 -3.41
CA THR A 70 -14.84 -8.94 -3.35
C THR A 70 -15.51 -9.10 -4.72
N LYS A 71 -14.88 -8.63 -5.80
CA LYS A 71 -15.43 -8.65 -7.17
C LYS A 71 -14.77 -9.70 -8.07
N VAL A 72 -13.67 -10.26 -7.64
CA VAL A 72 -12.86 -11.21 -8.43
C VAL A 72 -12.54 -12.40 -7.54
N SER A 73 -12.65 -13.60 -8.07
CA SER A 73 -12.30 -14.81 -7.31
C SER A 73 -10.78 -14.93 -7.14
N SER A 74 -10.33 -15.40 -5.99
CA SER A 74 -8.91 -15.72 -5.75
C SER A 74 -8.39 -16.85 -6.63
N SER A 75 -9.28 -17.69 -7.17
CA SER A 75 -8.95 -18.70 -8.16
C SER A 75 -8.63 -18.12 -9.55
N GLU A 76 -9.11 -16.91 -9.85
CA GLU A 76 -8.84 -16.21 -11.10
C GLU A 76 -7.68 -15.23 -10.95
N VAL A 77 -7.73 -14.39 -9.89
CA VAL A 77 -6.69 -13.38 -9.62
C VAL A 77 -6.50 -13.20 -8.12
N ILE A 78 -5.32 -13.44 -7.62
CA ILE A 78 -4.93 -13.08 -6.25
C ILE A 78 -4.55 -11.61 -6.23
N ILE A 79 -5.29 -10.82 -5.41
CA ILE A 79 -5.10 -9.37 -5.31
C ILE A 79 -4.74 -9.05 -3.86
N ASN A 80 -3.60 -8.43 -3.62
CA ASN A 80 -3.16 -8.08 -2.27
C ASN A 80 -2.46 -6.71 -2.21
N CYS A 81 -2.26 -6.21 -0.99
CA CYS A 81 -1.43 -5.06 -0.69
C CYS A 81 -0.19 -5.48 0.08
N VAL A 82 0.93 -4.81 -0.14
CA VAL A 82 2.15 -5.06 0.62
C VAL A 82 2.82 -3.76 1.07
N CYS A 83 3.27 -3.74 2.32
CA CYS A 83 4.19 -2.73 2.84
C CYS A 83 5.58 -3.35 3.00
N PRO A 84 6.59 -2.90 2.24
CA PRO A 84 7.94 -3.42 2.37
C PRO A 84 8.65 -2.94 3.64
N GLY A 85 8.06 -2.01 4.39
CA GLY A 85 8.66 -1.33 5.52
C GLY A 85 9.42 -0.06 5.10
N ILE A 86 10.26 0.44 6.00
CA ILE A 86 11.15 1.58 5.72
C ILE A 86 12.37 1.04 5.00
N ILE A 87 12.51 1.42 3.73
CA ILE A 87 13.60 0.96 2.87
C ILE A 87 14.53 2.14 2.54
N ALA A 88 15.83 1.89 2.55
CA ALA A 88 16.87 2.86 2.20
C ALA A 88 16.86 3.14 0.69
N THR A 89 15.85 3.87 0.21
CA THR A 89 15.71 4.29 -1.19
C THR A 89 15.98 5.78 -1.34
N GLY A 90 16.08 6.27 -2.57
CA GLY A 90 16.26 7.69 -2.90
C GLY A 90 15.05 8.60 -2.60
N VAL A 91 14.05 8.15 -1.84
CA VAL A 91 12.84 8.93 -1.47
C VAL A 91 13.17 10.27 -0.80
N ASN A 92 14.36 10.38 -0.18
CA ASN A 92 14.79 11.57 0.55
C ASN A 92 15.42 12.65 -0.32
N GLN A 93 15.58 12.44 -1.61
CA GLN A 93 16.31 13.37 -2.49
C GLN A 93 15.66 14.75 -2.54
N ASN A 94 14.33 14.81 -2.47
CA ASN A 94 13.54 16.03 -2.56
C ASN A 94 13.21 16.68 -1.20
N LEU A 95 13.79 16.19 -0.10
CA LEU A 95 13.57 16.79 1.21
C LEU A 95 14.34 18.12 1.35
N PRO A 96 13.78 19.10 2.09
CA PRO A 96 14.49 20.32 2.44
C PRO A 96 15.85 20.04 3.09
N LEU A 97 16.86 20.85 2.77
CA LEU A 97 18.25 20.64 3.22
C LEU A 97 18.38 20.53 4.75
N TRP A 98 17.57 21.27 5.50
CA TRP A 98 17.61 21.29 6.96
C TRP A 98 17.07 19.99 7.60
N ILE A 99 16.24 19.23 6.88
CA ILE A 99 15.71 17.93 7.34
C ILE A 99 16.66 16.77 6.99
N LYS A 100 17.46 16.90 5.94
CA LYS A 100 18.30 15.82 5.41
C LYS A 100 19.21 15.18 6.46
N PRO A 101 19.92 15.89 7.34
CA PRO A 101 20.78 15.27 8.34
C PRO A 101 20.00 14.38 9.32
N PHE A 102 18.86 14.85 9.79
CA PHE A 102 17.99 14.10 10.69
C PHE A 102 17.44 12.84 10.00
N MET A 103 16.96 12.98 8.78
CA MET A 103 16.46 11.86 7.99
C MET A 103 17.56 10.86 7.66
N TYR A 104 18.77 11.31 7.39
CA TYR A 104 19.93 10.42 7.18
C TYR A 104 20.17 9.51 8.38
N VAL A 105 20.22 10.07 9.58
CA VAL A 105 20.39 9.31 10.83
C VAL A 105 19.22 8.36 11.05
N PHE A 106 17.99 8.84 10.86
CA PHE A 106 16.78 8.02 10.99
C PHE A 106 16.81 6.82 10.04
N PHE A 107 17.12 7.03 8.75
CA PHE A 107 17.20 5.95 7.78
C PHE A 107 18.34 4.99 8.07
N LYS A 108 19.49 5.49 8.53
CA LYS A 108 20.62 4.64 8.89
C LYS A 108 20.29 3.66 10.03
N ILE A 109 19.39 4.06 10.95
CA ILE A 109 19.01 3.24 12.11
C ILE A 109 17.79 2.35 11.80
N LYS A 110 16.81 2.86 11.03
CA LYS A 110 15.51 2.22 10.86
C LYS A 110 15.27 1.60 9.50
N ALA A 111 16.00 2.03 8.45
CA ALA A 111 15.76 1.54 7.12
C ALA A 111 16.46 0.18 6.88
N ARG A 112 15.75 -0.69 6.18
CA ARG A 112 16.28 -1.95 5.71
C ARG A 112 16.98 -1.79 4.35
N PRO A 113 17.91 -2.68 4.00
CA PRO A 113 18.49 -2.74 2.67
C PRO A 113 17.42 -2.87 1.58
N VAL A 114 17.66 -2.29 0.41
CA VAL A 114 16.75 -2.36 -0.75
C VAL A 114 16.41 -3.80 -1.13
N VAL A 115 17.40 -4.70 -1.02
CA VAL A 115 17.23 -6.13 -1.31
C VAL A 115 16.16 -6.78 -0.42
N GLU A 116 16.10 -6.43 0.87
CA GLU A 116 15.06 -6.96 1.78
C GLU A 116 13.68 -6.45 1.40
N GLY A 117 13.56 -5.16 1.08
CA GLY A 117 12.31 -4.60 0.58
C GLY A 117 11.85 -5.27 -0.70
N GLY A 118 12.77 -5.51 -1.64
CA GLY A 118 12.51 -6.24 -2.86
C GLY A 118 12.01 -7.67 -2.62
N ARG A 119 12.63 -8.40 -1.69
CA ARG A 119 12.20 -9.77 -1.31
C ARG A 119 10.76 -9.79 -0.79
N VAL A 120 10.38 -8.84 0.05
CA VAL A 120 9.01 -8.74 0.58
C VAL A 120 7.99 -8.49 -0.54
N VAL A 121 8.31 -7.62 -1.48
CA VAL A 121 7.44 -7.34 -2.65
C VAL A 121 7.34 -8.56 -3.56
N ILE A 122 8.46 -9.22 -3.87
CA ILE A 122 8.49 -10.45 -4.69
C ILE A 122 7.69 -11.56 -4.00
N HIS A 123 7.85 -11.74 -2.69
CA HIS A 123 7.08 -12.73 -1.94
C HIS A 123 5.57 -12.48 -2.10
N ALA A 124 5.10 -11.25 -1.89
CA ALA A 124 3.69 -10.89 -2.04
C ALA A 124 3.17 -11.08 -3.47
N ALA A 125 4.02 -10.79 -4.47
CA ALA A 125 3.64 -10.81 -5.89
C ALA A 125 3.72 -12.21 -6.54
N VAL A 126 4.57 -13.11 -6.01
CA VAL A 126 4.88 -14.39 -6.69
C VAL A 126 4.62 -15.59 -5.81
N VAL A 127 4.91 -15.51 -4.50
CA VAL A 127 4.91 -16.66 -3.60
C VAL A 127 3.62 -16.76 -2.79
N ALA A 128 3.16 -15.64 -2.20
CA ALA A 128 2.01 -15.60 -1.30
C ALA A 128 0.75 -16.20 -1.97
N GLY A 129 0.06 -17.08 -1.26
CA GLY A 129 -1.05 -17.87 -1.79
C GLY A 129 -2.40 -17.12 -1.80
N ALA A 130 -3.47 -17.88 -2.05
CA ALA A 130 -4.84 -17.37 -2.13
C ALA A 130 -5.34 -16.78 -0.80
N GLU A 131 -4.76 -17.17 0.32
CA GLU A 131 -5.04 -16.65 1.67
C GLU A 131 -4.77 -15.15 1.80
N THR A 132 -3.91 -14.60 0.91
CA THR A 132 -3.58 -13.17 0.90
C THR A 132 -4.54 -12.31 0.07
N HIS A 133 -5.54 -12.94 -0.57
CA HIS A 133 -6.49 -12.23 -1.41
C HIS A 133 -7.32 -11.23 -0.60
N GLY A 134 -7.30 -9.95 -1.02
CA GLY A 134 -7.93 -8.84 -0.31
C GLY A 134 -7.20 -8.40 0.96
N LYS A 135 -6.05 -8.98 1.28
CA LYS A 135 -5.33 -8.71 2.53
C LYS A 135 -4.19 -7.71 2.37
N TYR A 136 -3.86 -7.10 3.49
CA TYR A 136 -2.67 -6.26 3.63
C TYR A 136 -1.55 -7.08 4.28
N LEU A 137 -0.38 -7.08 3.63
CA LEU A 137 0.81 -7.78 4.10
C LEU A 137 1.84 -6.77 4.62
N GLN A 138 2.37 -7.05 5.80
CA GLN A 138 3.48 -6.30 6.37
C GLN A 138 4.64 -7.25 6.63
N LYS A 139 5.81 -6.96 6.09
CA LYS A 139 7.00 -7.80 6.23
C LYS A 139 6.83 -9.24 5.73
N GLY A 140 5.86 -9.50 4.85
CA GLY A 140 5.57 -10.82 4.32
C GLY A 140 4.47 -11.59 5.06
N GLU A 141 3.93 -11.05 6.15
CA GLU A 141 2.85 -11.64 6.94
C GLU A 141 1.54 -10.87 6.74
N ILE A 142 0.40 -11.56 6.88
CA ILE A 142 -0.92 -10.92 6.85
C ILE A 142 -1.06 -10.10 8.14
N HIS A 143 -1.42 -8.84 7.97
CA HIS A 143 -1.66 -7.92 9.07
C HIS A 143 -3.13 -7.48 9.02
N GLU A 144 -3.88 -7.78 10.07
CA GLU A 144 -5.29 -7.36 10.23
C GLU A 144 -5.42 -5.97 10.85
#